data_1c8ce6b10d2621e6acc855e6fcd34f60
#
_entry.id   1c8ce6b10d2621e6acc855e6fcd34f60
#
_cell.length_a   1.000
_cell.length_b   1.000
_cell.length_c   1.000
_cell.angle_alpha   90.00
_cell.angle_beta   90.00
_cell.angle_gamma   90.00
#
_symmetry.space_group_name_H-M   'P 1'
#
loop_
_entity.id
_entity.type
_entity.pdbx_description
1 polymer ?
#
loop_
_entity_poly.entity_id
_entity_poly.type
_entity_poly.pdbx_seq_one_letter_code
_entity_poly.pdbx_strand_id
1 'polypeptide(L)'
;VILWPPIAATFITIPTDFERMNVLVAGSHGQVGRHATRILAESDHAVRGMVRSESQAPDITDLGAEAVVADLTGDVSHAVEGIDAIIFAAGSGGEDVWGVDRDGAINLIDEAEAEGIERFVMLSSIGADRPEDGPEELQEYLRAKAEADEYLRESDLTYTIVRPGPLTNEDGTGRIRIDTDLDGDDAEIPREDVSRTLVAALGVESTYGKTFELAAGDEPIEEALQEPLDG
;
A
#
# COMPACT_ATOMS: atom_id res chain seq x y z
N VAL A 1 5.94 -44.87 -10.59
CA VAL A 1 5.77 -43.49 -11.03
C VAL A 1 4.54 -42.95 -10.28
N ILE A 2 4.79 -42.21 -9.21
CA ILE A 2 3.75 -41.55 -8.41
C ILE A 2 3.46 -40.21 -9.11
N LEU A 3 2.32 -40.10 -9.78
CA LEU A 3 1.83 -38.88 -10.35
C LEU A 3 1.29 -38.00 -9.18
N TRP A 4 2.00 -36.92 -8.89
CA TRP A 4 1.54 -35.87 -8.01
C TRP A 4 0.36 -35.14 -8.69
N PRO A 5 -0.78 -34.92 -8.02
CA PRO A 5 -1.86 -34.13 -8.61
C PRO A 5 -1.40 -32.68 -8.81
N PRO A 6 -1.85 -31.99 -9.87
CA PRO A 6 -1.52 -30.60 -10.07
C PRO A 6 -2.08 -29.78 -8.88
N ILE A 7 -1.22 -28.94 -8.31
CA ILE A 7 -1.65 -27.92 -7.34
C ILE A 7 -2.67 -27.05 -8.06
N ALA A 8 -3.91 -27.07 -7.60
CA ALA A 8 -4.93 -26.17 -8.09
C ALA A 8 -4.45 -24.75 -7.78
N ALA A 9 -4.06 -23.99 -8.81
CA ALA A 9 -3.88 -22.57 -8.69
C ALA A 9 -5.25 -22.00 -8.27
N THR A 10 -5.36 -21.61 -7.03
CA THR A 10 -6.51 -20.84 -6.57
C THR A 10 -6.40 -19.50 -7.27
N PHE A 11 -7.11 -19.35 -8.39
CA PHE A 11 -7.29 -18.06 -9.03
C PHE A 11 -8.06 -17.20 -8.02
N ILE A 12 -7.37 -16.25 -7.41
CA ILE A 12 -8.00 -15.18 -6.65
C ILE A 12 -8.83 -14.41 -7.66
N THR A 13 -10.15 -14.58 -7.60
CA THR A 13 -11.07 -13.80 -8.41
C THR A 13 -11.16 -12.43 -7.73
N ILE A 14 -10.34 -11.48 -8.19
CA ILE A 14 -10.58 -10.07 -7.88
C ILE A 14 -11.97 -9.76 -8.43
N PRO A 15 -12.88 -9.11 -7.66
CA PRO A 15 -14.20 -8.76 -8.16
C PRO A 15 -14.08 -8.01 -9.49
N THR A 16 -14.68 -8.53 -10.55
CA THR A 16 -14.55 -8.04 -11.94
C THR A 16 -15.41 -6.81 -12.24
N ASP A 17 -15.98 -6.14 -11.25
CA ASP A 17 -16.80 -4.94 -11.41
C ASP A 17 -16.04 -3.62 -11.21
N PHE A 18 -14.70 -3.66 -11.06
CA PHE A 18 -13.90 -2.45 -11.05
C PHE A 18 -13.60 -1.99 -12.46
N GLU A 19 -13.89 -0.73 -12.76
CA GLU A 19 -13.41 -0.09 -13.97
C GLU A 19 -11.88 -0.19 -14.01
N ARG A 20 -11.33 -0.48 -15.18
CA ARG A 20 -9.88 -0.53 -15.39
C ARG A 20 -9.25 0.82 -15.02
N MET A 21 -8.35 0.82 -14.06
CA MET A 21 -7.62 2.01 -13.59
C MET A 21 -6.17 2.01 -14.07
N ASN A 22 -5.61 3.21 -14.21
CA ASN A 22 -4.18 3.44 -14.27
C ASN A 22 -3.68 3.70 -12.85
N VAL A 23 -2.90 2.78 -12.29
CA VAL A 23 -2.47 2.83 -10.88
C VAL A 23 -0.99 3.16 -10.78
N LEU A 24 -0.66 4.20 -10.03
CA LEU A 24 0.72 4.49 -9.63
C LEU A 24 1.06 3.76 -8.33
N VAL A 25 2.16 3.02 -8.32
CA VAL A 25 2.73 2.46 -7.09
C VAL A 25 3.99 3.24 -6.73
N ALA A 26 3.90 4.15 -5.77
CA ALA A 26 5.05 4.86 -5.21
C ALA A 26 5.81 3.92 -4.26
N GLY A 27 7.13 3.76 -4.48
CA GLY A 27 7.94 2.78 -3.75
C GLY A 27 7.87 1.36 -4.35
N SER A 28 7.59 1.24 -5.64
CA SER A 28 7.45 -0.03 -6.37
C SER A 28 8.68 -0.95 -6.30
N HIS A 29 9.87 -0.42 -6.03
CA HIS A 29 11.10 -1.20 -5.84
C HIS A 29 11.25 -1.73 -4.39
N GLY A 30 10.45 -1.23 -3.43
CA GLY A 30 10.41 -1.73 -2.05
C GLY A 30 9.76 -3.11 -1.95
N GLN A 31 9.94 -3.80 -0.82
CA GLN A 31 9.45 -5.17 -0.65
C GLN A 31 7.93 -5.30 -0.79
N VAL A 32 7.14 -4.40 -0.18
CA VAL A 32 5.67 -4.38 -0.34
C VAL A 32 5.29 -3.86 -1.72
N GLY A 33 5.91 -2.77 -2.18
CA GLY A 33 5.60 -2.17 -3.48
C GLY A 33 5.82 -3.13 -4.66
N ARG A 34 6.85 -4.00 -4.62
CA ARG A 34 7.09 -5.02 -5.65
C ARG A 34 5.96 -6.06 -5.72
N HIS A 35 5.44 -6.51 -4.58
CA HIS A 35 4.30 -7.40 -4.55
C HIS A 35 3.05 -6.72 -5.11
N ALA A 36 2.74 -5.48 -4.68
CA ALA A 36 1.61 -4.72 -5.17
C ALA A 36 1.70 -4.47 -6.69
N THR A 37 2.88 -4.07 -7.19
CA THR A 37 3.14 -3.86 -8.63
C THR A 37 2.91 -5.14 -9.42
N ARG A 38 3.40 -6.30 -8.95
CA ARG A 38 3.19 -7.58 -9.61
C ARG A 38 1.72 -7.97 -9.64
N ILE A 39 1.00 -7.85 -8.52
CA ILE A 39 -0.43 -8.19 -8.43
C ILE A 39 -1.23 -7.34 -9.42
N LEU A 40 -0.96 -6.03 -9.49
CA LEU A 40 -1.61 -5.13 -10.44
C LEU A 40 -1.26 -5.47 -11.90
N ALA A 41 -0.01 -5.81 -12.21
CA ALA A 41 0.42 -6.18 -13.55
C ALA A 41 -0.21 -7.50 -14.05
N GLU A 42 -0.60 -8.39 -13.12
CA GLU A 42 -1.31 -9.64 -13.39
C GLU A 42 -2.84 -9.44 -13.49
N SER A 43 -3.36 -8.23 -13.22
CA SER A 43 -4.75 -7.87 -13.28
C SER A 43 -5.12 -7.13 -14.58
N ASP A 44 -6.36 -6.64 -14.68
CA ASP A 44 -6.82 -5.82 -15.81
C ASP A 44 -6.41 -4.34 -15.70
N HIS A 45 -5.80 -3.91 -14.59
CA HIS A 45 -5.33 -2.54 -14.40
C HIS A 45 -4.06 -2.25 -15.23
N ALA A 46 -3.85 -0.97 -15.58
CA ALA A 46 -2.54 -0.53 -16.03
C ALA A 46 -1.74 -0.06 -14.82
N VAL A 47 -0.48 -0.49 -14.69
CA VAL A 47 0.34 -0.15 -13.53
C VAL A 47 1.61 0.58 -13.93
N ARG A 48 1.85 1.68 -13.24
CA ARG A 48 3.09 2.46 -13.29
C ARG A 48 3.81 2.35 -11.96
N GLY A 49 5.03 1.80 -12.00
CA GLY A 49 5.87 1.67 -10.80
C GLY A 49 6.87 2.81 -10.70
N MET A 50 6.79 3.61 -9.63
CA MET A 50 7.70 4.71 -9.38
C MET A 50 8.97 4.22 -8.69
N VAL A 51 10.13 4.59 -9.24
CA VAL A 51 11.46 4.24 -8.75
C VAL A 51 12.34 5.49 -8.64
N ARG A 52 13.33 5.46 -7.73
CA ARG A 52 14.22 6.61 -7.49
C ARG A 52 15.34 6.76 -8.52
N SER A 53 15.65 5.71 -9.28
CA SER A 53 16.76 5.73 -10.24
C SER A 53 16.51 4.85 -11.45
N GLU A 54 17.10 5.23 -12.58
CA GLU A 54 17.09 4.47 -13.83
C GLU A 54 17.55 3.00 -13.66
N SER A 55 18.47 2.76 -12.72
CA SER A 55 18.99 1.40 -12.49
C SER A 55 17.95 0.45 -11.91
N GLN A 56 16.87 0.96 -11.31
CA GLN A 56 15.76 0.19 -10.75
C GLN A 56 14.64 -0.07 -11.76
N ALA A 57 14.58 0.70 -12.85
CA ALA A 57 13.52 0.60 -13.84
C ALA A 57 13.38 -0.81 -14.48
N PRO A 58 14.48 -1.53 -14.82
CA PRO A 58 14.37 -2.88 -15.36
C PRO A 58 13.63 -3.85 -14.43
N ASP A 59 13.82 -3.75 -13.12
CA ASP A 59 13.15 -4.61 -12.14
C ASP A 59 11.63 -4.45 -12.16
N ILE A 60 11.14 -3.26 -12.49
CA ILE A 60 9.72 -2.94 -12.57
C ILE A 60 9.14 -3.39 -13.92
N THR A 61 9.88 -3.18 -15.01
CA THR A 61 9.44 -3.65 -16.33
C THR A 61 9.41 -5.17 -16.42
N ASP A 62 10.29 -5.87 -15.72
CA ASP A 62 10.29 -7.34 -15.61
C ASP A 62 9.05 -7.88 -14.85
N LEU A 63 8.40 -7.05 -14.01
CA LEU A 63 7.12 -7.37 -13.38
C LEU A 63 5.91 -7.13 -14.31
N GLY A 64 6.11 -6.57 -15.51
CA GLY A 64 5.04 -6.25 -16.46
C GLY A 64 4.45 -4.84 -16.29
N ALA A 65 5.09 -3.98 -15.51
CA ALA A 65 4.65 -2.61 -15.25
C ALA A 65 5.43 -1.57 -16.08
N GLU A 66 4.84 -0.39 -16.30
CA GLU A 66 5.56 0.79 -16.76
C GLU A 66 6.44 1.32 -15.60
N ALA A 67 7.72 1.60 -15.86
CA ALA A 67 8.57 2.25 -14.86
C ALA A 67 8.64 3.74 -15.07
N VAL A 68 8.48 4.54 -14.02
CA VAL A 68 8.73 5.98 -14.02
C VAL A 68 9.79 6.32 -12.96
N VAL A 69 10.77 7.13 -13.37
CA VAL A 69 11.84 7.58 -12.47
C VAL A 69 11.46 8.92 -11.87
N ALA A 70 11.20 8.94 -10.57
CA ALA A 70 10.90 10.14 -9.80
C ALA A 70 11.35 9.96 -8.35
N ASP A 71 11.82 11.05 -7.74
CA ASP A 71 12.19 11.11 -6.33
C ASP A 71 11.09 11.84 -5.56
N LEU A 72 10.53 11.20 -4.52
CA LEU A 72 9.48 11.78 -3.68
C LEU A 72 9.88 13.11 -3.02
N THR A 73 11.18 13.35 -2.85
CA THR A 73 11.71 14.61 -2.29
C THR A 73 11.87 15.73 -3.34
N GLY A 74 11.52 15.45 -4.61
CA GLY A 74 11.63 16.37 -5.75
C GLY A 74 10.33 16.54 -6.50
N ASP A 75 10.43 16.86 -7.79
CA ASP A 75 9.29 16.98 -8.69
C ASP A 75 8.76 15.60 -9.10
N VAL A 76 7.52 15.31 -8.75
CA VAL A 76 6.82 14.06 -9.05
C VAL A 76 5.63 14.24 -10.01
N SER A 77 5.39 15.46 -10.52
CA SER A 77 4.24 15.80 -11.37
C SER A 77 4.13 14.88 -12.60
N HIS A 78 5.25 14.60 -13.27
CA HIS A 78 5.27 13.71 -14.43
C HIS A 78 4.94 12.24 -14.12
N ALA A 79 5.05 11.83 -12.85
CA ALA A 79 4.75 10.46 -12.43
C ALA A 79 3.25 10.22 -12.27
N VAL A 80 2.48 11.28 -11.98
CA VAL A 80 1.03 11.22 -11.72
C VAL A 80 0.18 11.53 -12.97
N GLU A 81 0.77 11.97 -14.08
CA GLU A 81 0.05 12.24 -15.31
C GLU A 81 -0.75 11.03 -15.81
N GLY A 82 -2.08 11.19 -15.96
CA GLY A 82 -2.98 10.14 -16.46
C GLY A 82 -3.18 8.97 -15.52
N ILE A 83 -2.95 9.15 -14.23
CA ILE A 83 -3.18 8.18 -13.17
C ILE A 83 -4.58 8.39 -12.57
N ASP A 84 -5.29 7.29 -12.29
CA ASP A 84 -6.60 7.29 -11.67
C ASP A 84 -6.53 7.03 -10.16
N ALA A 85 -5.53 6.26 -9.72
CA ALA A 85 -5.35 5.88 -8.32
C ALA A 85 -3.87 5.73 -7.93
N ILE A 86 -3.55 5.97 -6.66
CA ILE A 86 -2.20 5.85 -6.12
C ILE A 86 -2.17 4.84 -4.96
N ILE A 87 -1.17 3.95 -4.98
CA ILE A 87 -0.74 3.19 -3.80
C ILE A 87 0.59 3.77 -3.33
N PHE A 88 0.61 4.36 -2.14
CA PHE A 88 1.83 4.83 -1.51
C PHE A 88 2.40 3.74 -0.60
N ALA A 89 3.43 3.05 -1.08
CA ALA A 89 4.16 2.00 -0.37
C ALA A 89 5.65 2.33 -0.20
N ALA A 90 6.00 3.62 -0.35
CA ALA A 90 7.36 4.10 -0.14
C ALA A 90 7.68 4.23 1.35
N GLY A 91 8.96 4.07 1.65
CA GLY A 91 9.53 4.31 2.96
C GLY A 91 11.06 4.38 2.84
N SER A 92 11.68 5.16 3.73
CA SER A 92 13.14 5.37 3.75
C SER A 92 13.92 4.17 4.31
N GLY A 93 13.23 3.21 4.93
CA GLY A 93 13.89 2.14 5.70
C GLY A 93 14.57 2.66 6.97
N GLY A 94 14.16 3.83 7.47
CA GLY A 94 14.72 4.51 8.65
C GLY A 94 15.87 5.48 8.35
N GLU A 95 16.29 5.64 7.08
CA GLU A 95 17.40 6.53 6.71
C GLU A 95 16.98 8.01 6.65
N ASP A 96 15.76 8.29 6.16
CA ASP A 96 15.22 9.65 6.04
C ASP A 96 13.69 9.62 6.20
N VAL A 97 13.24 9.39 7.43
CA VAL A 97 11.81 9.24 7.73
C VAL A 97 11.04 10.56 7.51
N TRP A 98 11.66 11.71 7.76
CA TRP A 98 11.00 12.99 7.53
C TRP A 98 10.93 13.34 6.04
N GLY A 99 12.03 13.18 5.32
CA GLY A 99 12.08 13.53 3.90
C GLY A 99 11.28 12.59 3.00
N VAL A 100 11.25 11.28 3.29
CA VAL A 100 10.57 10.29 2.44
C VAL A 100 9.22 9.88 2.99
N ASP A 101 9.17 9.47 4.29
CA ASP A 101 7.94 8.88 4.85
C ASP A 101 6.87 9.94 5.14
N ARG A 102 7.25 11.20 5.45
CA ARG A 102 6.33 12.33 5.63
C ARG A 102 6.32 13.25 4.41
N ASP A 103 7.40 14.00 4.15
CA ASP A 103 7.40 15.06 3.14
C ASP A 103 7.17 14.50 1.73
N GLY A 104 7.72 13.32 1.44
CA GLY A 104 7.49 12.63 0.19
C GLY A 104 6.04 12.15 0.02
N ALA A 105 5.38 11.75 1.11
CA ALA A 105 3.95 11.42 1.08
C ALA A 105 3.10 12.68 0.84
N ILE A 106 3.38 13.77 1.56
CA ILE A 106 2.70 15.07 1.40
C ILE A 106 2.85 15.57 -0.04
N ASN A 107 4.06 15.56 -0.56
CA ASN A 107 4.34 15.98 -1.94
C ASN A 107 3.51 15.19 -2.97
N LEU A 108 3.39 13.88 -2.80
CA LEU A 108 2.60 13.05 -3.71
C LEU A 108 1.08 13.26 -3.53
N ILE A 109 0.62 13.56 -2.31
CA ILE A 109 -0.78 13.94 -2.02
C ILE A 109 -1.12 15.25 -2.73
N ASP A 110 -0.27 16.28 -2.59
CA ASP A 110 -0.46 17.58 -3.23
C ASP A 110 -0.54 17.47 -4.76
N GLU A 111 0.35 16.66 -5.37
CA GLU A 111 0.33 16.43 -6.81
C GLU A 111 -0.89 15.61 -7.25
N ALA A 112 -1.35 14.65 -6.42
CA ALA A 112 -2.58 13.90 -6.69
C ALA A 112 -3.81 14.82 -6.73
N GLU A 113 -3.93 15.75 -5.78
CA GLU A 113 -5.01 16.74 -5.78
C GLU A 113 -4.91 17.69 -6.97
N ALA A 114 -3.70 18.17 -7.32
CA ALA A 114 -3.47 19.06 -8.45
C ALA A 114 -3.86 18.44 -9.80
N GLU A 115 -3.61 17.14 -9.98
CA GLU A 115 -3.98 16.37 -11.19
C GLU A 115 -5.43 15.87 -11.18
N GLY A 116 -6.13 16.02 -10.04
CA GLY A 116 -7.52 15.57 -9.89
C GLY A 116 -7.66 14.05 -9.74
N ILE A 117 -6.64 13.38 -9.22
CA ILE A 117 -6.72 11.97 -8.85
C ILE A 117 -7.64 11.85 -7.63
N GLU A 118 -8.57 10.92 -7.68
CA GLU A 118 -9.55 10.80 -6.59
C GLU A 118 -9.15 9.78 -5.53
N ARG A 119 -8.40 8.72 -5.90
CA ARG A 119 -8.17 7.55 -5.04
C ARG A 119 -6.74 7.43 -4.56
N PHE A 120 -6.54 7.34 -3.23
CA PHE A 120 -5.22 7.23 -2.60
C PHE A 120 -5.23 6.16 -1.50
N VAL A 121 -4.36 5.14 -1.61
CA VAL A 121 -4.19 4.09 -0.61
C VAL A 121 -2.80 4.22 0.02
N MET A 122 -2.77 4.51 1.33
CA MET A 122 -1.55 4.74 2.08
C MET A 122 -1.13 3.52 2.88
N LEU A 123 0.11 3.08 2.70
CA LEU A 123 0.78 2.17 3.63
C LEU A 123 1.38 2.95 4.79
N SER A 124 0.75 2.85 5.95
CA SER A 124 1.21 3.44 7.21
C SER A 124 1.77 2.36 8.15
N SER A 125 1.59 2.49 9.45
CA SER A 125 2.07 1.54 10.46
C SER A 125 1.17 1.52 11.66
N ILE A 126 0.96 0.36 12.27
CA ILE A 126 0.36 0.24 13.60
C ILE A 126 1.13 1.13 14.60
N GLY A 127 0.41 1.78 15.50
CA GLY A 127 0.98 2.71 16.48
C GLY A 127 1.27 4.12 15.98
N ALA A 128 0.98 4.43 14.69
CA ALA A 128 1.13 5.79 14.16
C ALA A 128 0.18 6.80 14.86
N ASP A 129 -0.93 6.35 15.43
CA ASP A 129 -1.82 7.20 16.23
C ASP A 129 -1.31 7.48 17.64
N ARG A 130 -0.38 6.66 18.14
CA ARG A 130 0.20 6.72 19.49
C ARG A 130 1.72 6.57 19.45
N PRO A 131 2.46 7.45 18.74
CA PRO A 131 3.91 7.30 18.53
C PRO A 131 4.71 7.17 19.83
N GLU A 132 4.25 7.86 20.90
CA GLU A 132 4.92 7.88 22.20
C GLU A 132 4.84 6.54 22.95
N ASP A 133 3.86 5.70 22.63
CA ASP A 133 3.67 4.38 23.26
C ASP A 133 4.53 3.31 22.56
N GLY A 134 5.05 3.60 21.38
CA GLY A 134 5.91 2.70 20.61
C GLY A 134 7.35 2.64 21.14
N PRO A 135 8.14 1.64 20.67
CA PRO A 135 9.56 1.53 20.98
C PRO A 135 10.30 2.83 20.63
N GLU A 136 11.23 3.26 21.51
CA GLU A 136 11.95 4.54 21.36
C GLU A 136 12.61 4.68 19.97
N GLU A 137 13.13 3.57 19.41
CA GLU A 137 13.77 3.54 18.10
C GLU A 137 12.80 3.80 16.94
N LEU A 138 11.50 3.55 17.14
CA LEU A 138 10.47 3.71 16.11
C LEU A 138 9.65 5.00 16.26
N GLN A 139 9.78 5.71 17.38
CA GLN A 139 8.92 6.88 17.65
C GLN A 139 9.04 7.97 16.58
N GLU A 140 10.24 8.23 16.08
CA GLU A 140 10.47 9.22 15.03
C GLU A 140 9.78 8.79 13.71
N TYR A 141 9.89 7.51 13.34
CA TYR A 141 9.20 6.92 12.20
C TYR A 141 7.68 6.99 12.36
N LEU A 142 7.16 6.60 13.54
CA LEU A 142 5.73 6.62 13.81
C LEU A 142 5.15 8.04 13.79
N ARG A 143 5.90 9.06 14.27
CA ARG A 143 5.50 10.47 14.14
C ARG A 143 5.45 10.92 12.70
N ALA A 144 6.43 10.57 11.88
CA ALA A 144 6.42 10.90 10.46
C ALA A 144 5.21 10.26 9.74
N LYS A 145 4.89 8.99 10.06
CA LYS A 145 3.69 8.31 9.52
C LYS A 145 2.40 8.97 10.03
N ALA A 146 2.35 9.34 11.31
CA ALA A 146 1.19 10.05 11.89
C ALA A 146 0.89 11.37 11.17
N GLU A 147 1.92 12.19 10.92
CA GLU A 147 1.77 13.46 10.23
C GLU A 147 1.37 13.29 8.76
N ALA A 148 1.89 12.28 8.06
CA ALA A 148 1.46 11.94 6.70
C ALA A 148 0.01 11.42 6.66
N ASP A 149 -0.38 10.56 7.62
CA ASP A 149 -1.74 10.06 7.75
C ASP A 149 -2.74 11.20 7.99
N GLU A 150 -2.38 12.17 8.85
CA GLU A 150 -3.24 13.32 9.14
C GLU A 150 -3.38 14.23 7.94
N TYR A 151 -2.28 14.52 7.24
CA TYR A 151 -2.30 15.32 6.04
C TYR A 151 -3.21 14.70 4.96
N LEU A 152 -3.13 13.37 4.77
CA LEU A 152 -4.01 12.67 3.84
C LEU A 152 -5.48 12.73 4.26
N ARG A 153 -5.79 12.67 5.57
CA ARG A 153 -7.17 12.79 6.06
C ARG A 153 -7.76 14.19 5.84
N GLU A 154 -6.92 15.23 5.85
CA GLU A 154 -7.32 16.62 5.62
C GLU A 154 -7.44 16.97 4.14
N SER A 155 -6.97 16.12 3.22
CA SER A 155 -7.07 16.30 1.77
C SER A 155 -8.48 15.99 1.24
N ASP A 156 -8.75 16.43 0.00
CA ASP A 156 -10.01 16.12 -0.71
C ASP A 156 -10.01 14.70 -1.35
N LEU A 157 -8.95 13.91 -1.16
CA LEU A 157 -8.81 12.57 -1.75
C LEU A 157 -9.71 11.53 -1.06
N THR A 158 -10.26 10.62 -1.85
CA THR A 158 -10.88 9.40 -1.33
C THR A 158 -9.77 8.45 -0.87
N TYR A 159 -9.39 8.55 0.40
CA TYR A 159 -8.27 7.80 0.94
C TYR A 159 -8.66 6.46 1.58
N THR A 160 -7.67 5.58 1.72
CA THR A 160 -7.65 4.48 2.70
C THR A 160 -6.26 4.44 3.32
N ILE A 161 -6.18 4.41 4.64
CA ILE A 161 -4.92 4.28 5.38
C ILE A 161 -4.86 2.90 6.01
N VAL A 162 -3.88 2.10 5.57
CA VAL A 162 -3.63 0.75 6.07
C VAL A 162 -2.44 0.76 7.00
N ARG A 163 -2.62 0.36 8.25
CA ARG A 163 -1.61 0.31 9.31
C ARG A 163 -1.27 -1.13 9.66
N PRO A 164 -0.36 -1.79 8.95
CA PRO A 164 0.04 -3.15 9.29
C PRO A 164 0.88 -3.19 10.56
N GLY A 165 0.83 -4.33 11.24
CA GLY A 165 1.79 -4.70 12.26
C GLY A 165 3.16 -5.08 11.68
N PRO A 166 4.05 -5.69 12.46
CA PRO A 166 5.39 -6.10 12.01
C PRO A 166 5.34 -6.99 10.77
N LEU A 167 6.12 -6.61 9.74
CA LEU A 167 6.09 -7.26 8.43
C LEU A 167 7.03 -8.48 8.37
N THR A 168 6.52 -9.64 7.95
CA THR A 168 7.31 -10.86 7.74
C THR A 168 7.59 -11.11 6.25
N ASN A 169 8.55 -12.02 5.98
CA ASN A 169 8.87 -12.51 4.63
C ASN A 169 8.30 -13.91 4.38
N GLU A 170 7.36 -14.35 5.19
CA GLU A 170 6.65 -15.60 4.96
C GLU A 170 5.72 -15.48 3.76
N ASP A 171 5.32 -16.62 3.20
CA ASP A 171 4.36 -16.67 2.10
C ASP A 171 3.00 -16.13 2.57
N GLY A 172 2.34 -15.33 1.72
CA GLY A 172 1.02 -14.79 2.01
C GLY A 172 -0.04 -15.89 2.07
N THR A 173 -0.95 -15.76 3.02
CA THR A 173 -2.07 -16.70 3.23
C THR A 173 -3.34 -16.27 2.52
N GLY A 174 -3.44 -14.98 2.14
CA GLY A 174 -4.66 -14.36 1.64
C GLY A 174 -5.70 -14.14 2.74
N ARG A 175 -5.30 -14.24 4.01
CA ARG A 175 -6.18 -14.12 5.17
C ARG A 175 -5.64 -13.08 6.14
N ILE A 176 -6.54 -12.24 6.65
CA ILE A 176 -6.21 -11.10 7.50
C ILE A 176 -7.20 -10.98 8.66
N ARG A 177 -6.89 -10.12 9.58
CA ARG A 177 -7.81 -9.45 10.49
C ARG A 177 -7.57 -7.95 10.44
N ILE A 178 -8.62 -7.18 10.51
CA ILE A 178 -8.59 -5.71 10.55
C ILE A 178 -9.37 -5.22 11.76
N ASP A 179 -8.91 -4.14 12.36
CA ASP A 179 -9.59 -3.44 13.45
C ASP A 179 -9.10 -1.98 13.48
N THR A 180 -9.71 -1.15 14.29
CA THR A 180 -9.25 0.21 14.58
C THR A 180 -8.18 0.25 15.67
N ASP A 181 -8.04 -0.82 16.47
CA ASP A 181 -7.08 -0.95 17.58
C ASP A 181 -6.71 -2.42 17.81
N LEU A 182 -5.70 -2.92 17.08
CA LEU A 182 -5.18 -4.27 17.24
C LEU A 182 -4.11 -4.32 18.35
N ASP A 183 -4.05 -5.45 19.06
CA ASP A 183 -2.92 -5.72 19.96
C ASP A 183 -1.66 -5.92 19.11
N GLY A 184 -0.69 -5.01 19.25
CA GLY A 184 0.54 -4.99 18.45
C GLY A 184 1.46 -6.19 18.66
N ASP A 185 1.36 -6.88 19.82
CA ASP A 185 2.24 -8.01 20.16
C ASP A 185 2.00 -9.24 19.25
N ASP A 186 0.76 -9.40 18.74
CA ASP A 186 0.35 -10.52 17.87
C ASP A 186 -0.03 -10.06 16.45
N ALA A 187 0.41 -8.87 16.03
CA ALA A 187 -0.02 -8.25 14.78
C ALA A 187 0.92 -8.50 13.57
N GLU A 188 1.79 -9.51 13.63
CA GLU A 188 2.65 -9.83 12.48
C GLU A 188 1.84 -10.17 11.23
N ILE A 189 2.37 -9.79 10.05
CA ILE A 189 1.71 -10.05 8.76
C ILE A 189 2.71 -10.22 7.62
N PRO A 190 2.51 -11.19 6.70
CA PRO A 190 3.29 -11.30 5.47
C PRO A 190 3.15 -10.05 4.58
N ARG A 191 4.28 -9.56 4.04
CA ARG A 191 4.30 -8.44 3.09
C ARG A 191 3.40 -8.66 1.87
N GLU A 192 3.27 -9.91 1.46
CA GLU A 192 2.41 -10.28 0.35
C GLU A 192 0.93 -10.02 0.67
N ASP A 193 0.46 -10.35 1.89
CA ASP A 193 -0.92 -10.10 2.31
C ASP A 193 -1.19 -8.61 2.52
N VAL A 194 -0.21 -7.84 3.02
CA VAL A 194 -0.29 -6.36 3.03
C VAL A 194 -0.47 -5.82 1.61
N SER A 195 0.33 -6.31 0.65
CA SER A 195 0.25 -5.86 -0.74
C SER A 195 -1.09 -6.19 -1.39
N ARG A 196 -1.64 -7.39 -1.12
CA ARG A 196 -2.98 -7.80 -1.57
C ARG A 196 -4.07 -6.90 -0.97
N THR A 197 -3.94 -6.57 0.32
CA THR A 197 -4.87 -5.66 1.01
C THR A 197 -4.85 -4.26 0.40
N LEU A 198 -3.66 -3.70 0.13
CA LEU A 198 -3.52 -2.38 -0.51
C LEU A 198 -4.16 -2.36 -1.91
N VAL A 199 -3.95 -3.41 -2.71
CA VAL A 199 -4.54 -3.52 -4.05
C VAL A 199 -6.06 -3.70 -3.96
N ALA A 200 -6.56 -4.57 -3.11
CA ALA A 200 -7.99 -4.79 -2.92
C ALA A 200 -8.70 -3.52 -2.43
N ALA A 201 -8.08 -2.77 -1.53
CA ALA A 201 -8.62 -1.52 -1.01
C ALA A 201 -8.85 -0.44 -2.08
N LEU A 202 -8.17 -0.50 -3.23
CA LEU A 202 -8.39 0.46 -4.33
C LEU A 202 -9.87 0.56 -4.71
N GLY A 203 -10.59 -0.54 -4.65
CA GLY A 203 -11.93 -0.58 -5.12
C GLY A 203 -12.99 -1.06 -4.12
N VAL A 204 -12.66 -1.27 -2.87
CA VAL A 204 -13.62 -1.66 -1.84
C VAL A 204 -14.15 -0.42 -1.13
N GLU A 205 -15.37 0.02 -1.49
CA GLU A 205 -15.99 1.27 -1.00
C GLU A 205 -16.11 1.35 0.53
N SER A 206 -16.28 0.22 1.23
CA SER A 206 -16.31 0.17 2.70
C SER A 206 -15.04 0.68 3.37
N THR A 207 -13.91 0.72 2.62
CA THR A 207 -12.61 1.23 3.10
C THR A 207 -12.40 2.71 2.80
N TYR A 208 -13.29 3.36 2.04
CA TYR A 208 -13.14 4.76 1.64
C TYR A 208 -13.29 5.70 2.84
N GLY A 209 -12.33 6.61 3.00
CA GLY A 209 -12.24 7.51 4.14
C GLY A 209 -11.90 6.79 5.46
N LYS A 210 -11.39 5.56 5.40
CA LYS A 210 -11.09 4.76 6.59
C LYS A 210 -9.59 4.62 6.86
N THR A 211 -9.29 4.53 8.15
CA THR A 211 -7.99 4.11 8.68
C THR A 211 -8.22 2.85 9.49
N PHE A 212 -7.45 1.79 9.22
CA PHE A 212 -7.53 0.55 9.99
C PHE A 212 -6.16 -0.09 10.18
N GLU A 213 -6.02 -0.83 11.24
CA GLU A 213 -4.88 -1.66 11.55
C GLU A 213 -5.05 -3.05 10.93
N LEU A 214 -3.95 -3.69 10.56
CA LEU A 214 -3.92 -4.89 9.76
C LEU A 214 -2.94 -5.91 10.32
N ALA A 215 -3.39 -7.14 10.51
CA ALA A 215 -2.58 -8.28 10.93
C ALA A 215 -2.96 -9.56 10.16
N ALA A 216 -2.10 -10.58 10.23
CA ALA A 216 -2.48 -11.92 9.79
C ALA A 216 -3.70 -12.40 10.59
N GLY A 217 -4.59 -13.15 9.93
CA GLY A 217 -5.85 -13.59 10.52
C GLY A 217 -6.43 -14.80 9.82
N ASP A 218 -7.72 -15.02 10.05
CA ASP A 218 -8.44 -16.18 9.54
C ASP A 218 -9.46 -15.82 8.44
N GLU A 219 -9.70 -14.52 8.19
CA GLU A 219 -10.67 -14.05 7.21
C GLU A 219 -10.05 -13.80 5.84
N PRO A 220 -10.67 -14.21 4.72
CA PRO A 220 -10.24 -13.81 3.39
C PRO A 220 -10.21 -12.29 3.24
N ILE A 221 -9.17 -11.75 2.57
CA ILE A 221 -8.96 -10.30 2.44
C ILE A 221 -10.20 -9.58 1.92
N GLU A 222 -10.84 -10.12 0.87
CA GLU A 222 -12.01 -9.49 0.25
C GLU A 222 -13.23 -9.47 1.19
N GLU A 223 -13.39 -10.48 2.04
CA GLU A 223 -14.48 -10.55 3.02
C GLU A 223 -14.21 -9.58 4.17
N ALA A 224 -13.00 -9.60 4.74
CA ALA A 224 -12.59 -8.72 5.82
C ALA A 224 -12.76 -7.23 5.46
N LEU A 225 -12.36 -6.82 4.23
CA LEU A 225 -12.48 -5.44 3.79
C LEU A 225 -13.92 -4.98 3.52
N GLN A 226 -14.88 -5.90 3.36
CA GLN A 226 -16.30 -5.58 3.17
C GLN A 226 -17.04 -5.40 4.50
N GLU A 227 -16.46 -5.85 5.61
CA GLU A 227 -17.05 -5.62 6.92
C GLU A 227 -17.04 -4.13 7.29
N PRO A 228 -18.10 -3.64 7.97
CA PRO A 228 -18.11 -2.25 8.42
C PRO A 228 -16.99 -2.03 9.44
N LEU A 229 -16.07 -1.15 9.13
CA LEU A 229 -15.09 -0.66 10.10
C LEU A 229 -15.81 0.34 10.99
N ASP A 230 -16.16 -0.09 12.20
CA ASP A 230 -16.72 0.77 13.23
C ASP A 230 -15.64 1.75 13.72
N GLY A 231 -15.77 3.03 13.35
CA GLY A 231 -14.84 4.09 13.75
C GLY A 231 -15.44 5.47 13.55
#